data_d48ca3b672f05b9161eaf5f93998ef19
#
_entry.id   d48ca3b672f05b9161eaf5f93998ef19
#
_cell.length_a   1.000
_cell.length_b   1.000
_cell.length_c   1.000
_cell.angle_alpha   90.00
_cell.angle_beta   90.00
_cell.angle_gamma   90.00
#
_symmetry.space_group_name_H-M   'P 1'
#
loop_
_entity.id
_entity.type
_entity.pdbx_description
1 polymer ?
#
loop_
_entity_poly.entity_id
_entity_poly.type
_entity_poly.pdbx_seq_one_letter_code
_entity_poly.pdbx_strand_id
1 'polypeptide(L)'
;MNQRPDWDTYFMQFAALAETRSTCSRRRVGAVVVKERMILATGYNGAPKGVRHCAEAGGCMRQQLGVPSGQRHELCRGLHAEQNAIIQAAYHGVSIQGSIMYCTNRPCVICVKMIINAGIQRVVYLGEYNDALATAIAEESKLELVQARPLPESRGNP
;
A
#
# COMPACT_ATOMS: atom_id res chain seq x y z
N MET A 1 28.27 -13.45 9.19
CA MET A 1 28.15 -13.01 7.79
C MET A 1 26.97 -12.08 7.64
N ASN A 2 27.20 -10.94 7.03
CA ASN A 2 26.12 -10.00 6.73
C ASN A 2 25.37 -10.51 5.50
N GLN A 3 24.28 -11.25 5.71
CA GLN A 3 23.51 -11.84 4.62
C GLN A 3 22.65 -10.73 3.98
N ARG A 4 22.86 -10.47 2.69
CA ARG A 4 22.03 -9.52 1.94
C ARG A 4 20.58 -9.99 1.99
N PRO A 5 19.61 -9.09 2.24
CA PRO A 5 18.19 -9.43 2.08
C PRO A 5 17.92 -9.76 0.60
N ASP A 6 16.95 -10.65 0.36
CA ASP A 6 16.39 -10.82 -0.96
C ASP A 6 15.65 -9.54 -1.41
N TRP A 7 15.34 -9.45 -2.70
CA TRP A 7 14.75 -8.23 -3.26
C TRP A 7 13.36 -7.93 -2.73
N ASP A 8 12.56 -8.94 -2.44
CA ASP A 8 11.21 -8.73 -1.88
C ASP A 8 11.32 -8.18 -0.46
N THR A 9 12.21 -8.74 0.36
CA THR A 9 12.49 -8.21 1.70
C THR A 9 13.04 -6.78 1.64
N TYR A 10 13.98 -6.51 0.74
CA TYR A 10 14.60 -5.20 0.58
C TYR A 10 13.55 -4.12 0.23
N PHE A 11 12.71 -4.35 -0.78
CA PHE A 11 11.70 -3.37 -1.17
C PHE A 11 10.53 -3.29 -0.20
N MET A 12 10.20 -4.37 0.50
CA MET A 12 9.21 -4.32 1.57
C MET A 12 9.66 -3.43 2.75
N GLN A 13 10.96 -3.36 3.04
CA GLN A 13 11.49 -2.41 4.02
C GLN A 13 11.25 -0.95 3.60
N PHE A 14 11.32 -0.63 2.31
CA PHE A 14 10.93 0.71 1.82
C PHE A 14 9.42 0.98 1.97
N ALA A 15 8.58 -0.02 1.72
CA ALA A 15 7.14 0.11 1.98
C ALA A 15 6.87 0.34 3.48
N ALA A 16 7.55 -0.37 4.36
CA ALA A 16 7.48 -0.18 5.81
C ALA A 16 7.99 1.21 6.23
N LEU A 17 9.04 1.72 5.59
CA LEU A 17 9.50 3.09 5.84
C LEU A 17 8.47 4.12 5.37
N ALA A 18 7.87 3.95 4.19
CA ALA A 18 6.80 4.81 3.70
C ALA A 18 5.60 4.82 4.66
N GLU A 19 5.24 3.67 5.24
CA GLU A 19 4.18 3.53 6.24
C GLU A 19 4.36 4.46 7.43
N THR A 20 5.59 4.75 7.85
CA THR A 20 5.87 5.64 8.98
C THR A 20 5.35 7.06 8.77
N ARG A 21 5.11 7.46 7.53
CA ARG A 21 4.53 8.76 7.17
C ARG A 21 3.00 8.77 7.20
N SER A 22 2.35 7.64 7.36
CA SER A 22 0.89 7.57 7.43
C SER A 22 0.34 8.37 8.59
N THR A 23 -0.74 9.10 8.33
CA THR A 23 -1.48 9.89 9.33
C THR A 23 -2.78 9.21 9.76
N CYS A 24 -3.03 7.98 9.30
CA CYS A 24 -4.21 7.22 9.67
C CYS A 24 -4.15 6.77 11.14
N SER A 25 -5.21 7.05 11.89
CA SER A 25 -5.33 6.65 13.30
C SER A 25 -5.76 5.20 13.50
N ARG A 26 -6.26 4.53 12.44
CA ARG A 26 -6.75 3.14 12.52
C ARG A 26 -5.71 2.12 12.09
N ARG A 27 -5.12 2.33 10.93
CA ARG A 27 -4.13 1.43 10.34
C ARG A 27 -3.19 2.21 9.44
N ARG A 28 -1.92 2.13 9.70
CA ARG A 28 -0.89 2.68 8.82
C ARG A 28 -0.58 1.69 7.72
N VAL A 29 -0.43 2.17 6.51
CA VAL A 29 -0.06 1.38 5.34
C VAL A 29 0.93 2.18 4.50
N GLY A 30 1.93 1.49 3.96
CA GLY A 30 2.90 2.03 3.01
C GLY A 30 2.97 1.17 1.76
N ALA A 31 3.25 1.79 0.63
CA ALA A 31 3.42 1.12 -0.65
C ALA A 31 4.58 1.72 -1.44
N VAL A 32 5.30 0.88 -2.18
CA VAL A 32 6.30 1.30 -3.16
C VAL A 32 6.10 0.55 -4.47
N VAL A 33 6.32 1.25 -5.58
CA VAL A 33 6.24 0.68 -6.93
C VAL A 33 7.65 0.57 -7.47
N VAL A 34 8.02 -0.63 -7.91
CA VAL A 34 9.38 -0.97 -8.33
C VAL A 34 9.38 -1.59 -9.72
N LYS A 35 10.30 -1.17 -10.57
CA LYS A 35 10.56 -1.77 -11.86
C LYS A 35 12.08 -1.86 -12.08
N GLU A 36 12.55 -3.01 -12.56
CA GLU A 36 13.98 -3.22 -12.81
C GLU A 36 14.87 -2.88 -11.61
N ARG A 37 14.37 -3.21 -10.39
CA ARG A 37 15.03 -2.92 -9.10
C ARG A 37 15.19 -1.43 -8.77
N MET A 38 14.41 -0.56 -9.41
CA MET A 38 14.37 0.86 -9.13
C MET A 38 13.00 1.24 -8.57
N ILE A 39 12.97 2.04 -7.52
CA ILE A 39 11.74 2.60 -6.97
C ILE A 39 11.26 3.71 -7.91
N LEU A 40 10.04 3.57 -8.43
CA LEU A 40 9.42 4.54 -9.33
C LEU A 40 8.46 5.48 -8.59
N ALA A 41 7.77 4.99 -7.58
CA ALA A 41 6.80 5.76 -6.80
C ALA A 41 6.67 5.18 -5.40
N THR A 42 6.24 6.01 -4.46
CA THR A 42 5.94 5.63 -3.09
C THR A 42 4.56 6.16 -2.70
N GLY A 43 3.95 5.56 -1.70
CA GLY A 43 2.69 6.03 -1.16
C GLY A 43 2.52 5.58 0.29
N TYR A 44 1.77 6.35 1.03
CA TYR A 44 1.26 6.01 2.36
C TYR A 44 -0.18 6.49 2.47
N ASN A 45 -0.97 5.88 3.33
CA ASN A 45 -2.36 6.27 3.47
C ASN A 45 -2.49 7.56 4.31
N GLY A 46 -3.36 8.45 3.86
CA GLY A 46 -3.59 9.74 4.51
C GLY A 46 -4.50 10.65 3.70
N ALA A 47 -4.86 11.78 4.30
CA ALA A 47 -5.71 12.77 3.65
C ALA A 47 -5.02 13.36 2.40
N PRO A 48 -5.79 13.80 1.39
CA PRO A 48 -5.25 14.49 0.23
C PRO A 48 -4.47 15.74 0.62
N LYS A 49 -3.56 16.16 -0.26
CA LYS A 49 -2.75 17.37 -0.04
C LYS A 49 -3.65 18.60 0.21
N GLY A 50 -3.35 19.33 1.27
CA GLY A 50 -4.12 20.51 1.68
C GLY A 50 -5.41 20.21 2.46
N VAL A 51 -5.76 18.95 2.65
CA VAL A 51 -6.90 18.53 3.47
C VAL A 51 -6.43 18.13 4.87
N ARG A 52 -7.18 18.55 5.91
CA ARG A 52 -6.85 18.19 7.30
C ARG A 52 -6.84 16.69 7.50
N HIS A 53 -5.89 16.19 8.28
CA HIS A 53 -5.85 14.79 8.70
C HIS A 53 -6.98 14.45 9.69
N CYS A 54 -7.27 13.17 9.87
CA CYS A 54 -8.34 12.74 10.78
C CYS A 54 -8.19 13.31 12.20
N ALA A 55 -6.99 13.32 12.76
CA ALA A 55 -6.73 13.87 14.10
C ALA A 55 -7.08 15.37 14.20
N GLU A 56 -6.80 16.13 13.15
CA GLU A 56 -7.09 17.58 13.08
C GLU A 56 -8.57 17.87 12.79
N ALA A 57 -9.27 16.91 12.21
CA ALA A 57 -10.67 17.03 11.80
C ALA A 57 -11.67 16.42 12.81
N GLY A 58 -11.23 16.14 14.03
CA GLY A 58 -12.08 15.58 15.08
C GLY A 58 -12.11 14.05 15.14
N GLY A 59 -11.21 13.37 14.45
CA GLY A 59 -11.07 11.90 14.46
C GLY A 59 -11.52 11.21 13.18
N CYS A 60 -11.52 9.89 13.23
CA CYS A 60 -11.92 9.06 12.09
C CYS A 60 -13.45 8.93 12.00
N MET A 61 -14.03 9.45 10.93
CA MET A 61 -15.48 9.37 10.70
C MET A 61 -16.00 7.93 10.69
N ARG A 62 -15.25 7.01 10.09
CA ARG A 62 -15.63 5.59 10.05
C ARG A 62 -15.67 4.97 11.46
N GLN A 63 -14.76 5.36 12.36
CA GLN A 63 -14.80 4.95 13.76
C GLN A 63 -16.00 5.55 14.48
N GLN A 64 -16.27 6.84 14.28
CA GLN A 64 -17.41 7.53 14.89
C GLN A 64 -18.76 6.91 14.48
N LEU A 65 -18.85 6.41 13.25
CA LEU A 65 -20.03 5.74 12.71
C LEU A 65 -20.06 4.22 13.01
N GLY A 66 -19.11 3.69 13.77
CA GLY A 66 -19.05 2.27 14.09
C GLY A 66 -18.76 1.36 12.89
N VAL A 67 -18.17 1.89 11.81
CA VAL A 67 -17.87 1.12 10.59
C VAL A 67 -16.69 0.18 10.84
N PRO A 68 -16.84 -1.13 10.60
CA PRO A 68 -15.75 -2.08 10.73
C PRO A 68 -14.55 -1.73 9.82
N SER A 69 -13.36 -2.18 10.20
CA SER A 69 -12.16 -2.02 9.37
C SER A 69 -12.36 -2.70 8.01
N GLY A 70 -11.89 -2.07 6.93
CA GLY A 70 -12.01 -2.61 5.58
C GLY A 70 -13.35 -2.34 4.89
N GLN A 71 -14.29 -1.65 5.53
CA GLN A 71 -15.61 -1.36 4.96
C GLN A 71 -15.82 0.15 4.79
N ARG A 72 -16.76 0.51 3.90
CA ARG A 72 -17.21 1.88 3.67
C ARG A 72 -16.05 2.86 3.43
N HIS A 73 -15.17 2.52 2.48
CA HIS A 73 -13.98 3.33 2.17
C HIS A 73 -14.35 4.74 1.67
N GLU A 74 -15.53 4.91 1.09
CA GLU A 74 -16.04 6.20 0.64
C GLU A 74 -16.25 7.22 1.78
N LEU A 75 -16.38 6.75 3.00
CA LEU A 75 -16.47 7.60 4.19
C LEU A 75 -15.11 7.99 4.78
N CYS A 76 -14.02 7.43 4.26
CA CYS A 76 -12.68 7.78 4.67
C CYS A 76 -12.22 9.05 3.96
N ARG A 77 -11.70 10.03 4.72
CA ARG A 77 -11.13 11.23 4.10
C ARG A 77 -9.73 11.00 3.49
N GLY A 78 -9.10 9.89 3.79
CA GLY A 78 -7.79 9.52 3.28
C GLY A 78 -7.85 8.65 2.04
N LEU A 79 -6.80 8.73 1.22
CA LEU A 79 -6.53 7.75 0.18
C LEU A 79 -5.72 6.59 0.76
N HIS A 80 -5.79 5.44 0.10
CA HIS A 80 -4.96 4.29 0.44
C HIS A 80 -3.51 4.49 -0.03
N ALA A 81 -2.58 3.76 0.55
CA ALA A 81 -1.16 3.85 0.18
C ALA A 81 -0.93 3.50 -1.30
N GLU A 82 -1.61 2.46 -1.77
CA GLU A 82 -1.56 2.00 -3.16
C GLU A 82 -2.08 3.06 -4.13
N GLN A 83 -3.20 3.71 -3.78
CA GLN A 83 -3.77 4.81 -4.56
C GLN A 83 -2.78 5.97 -4.65
N ASN A 84 -2.19 6.37 -3.53
CA ASN A 84 -1.21 7.45 -3.48
C ASN A 84 0.06 7.14 -4.28
N ALA A 85 0.53 5.89 -4.28
CA ALA A 85 1.68 5.49 -5.09
C ALA A 85 1.37 5.59 -6.60
N ILE A 86 0.19 5.14 -7.03
CA ILE A 86 -0.25 5.24 -8.43
C ILE A 86 -0.42 6.71 -8.83
N ILE A 87 -1.06 7.51 -7.98
CA ILE A 87 -1.27 8.94 -8.22
C ILE A 87 0.07 9.69 -8.29
N GLN A 88 1.03 9.37 -7.41
CA GLN A 88 2.36 9.98 -7.46
C GLN A 88 3.04 9.70 -8.81
N ALA A 89 2.99 8.47 -9.29
CA ALA A 89 3.52 8.12 -10.61
C ALA A 89 2.84 8.91 -11.73
N ALA A 90 1.51 8.98 -11.71
CA ALA A 90 0.74 9.74 -12.69
C ALA A 90 1.05 11.24 -12.65
N TYR A 91 1.14 11.82 -11.45
CA TYR A 91 1.45 13.23 -11.26
C TYR A 91 2.82 13.62 -11.83
N HIS A 92 3.80 12.75 -11.70
CA HIS A 92 5.16 12.97 -12.20
C HIS A 92 5.41 12.44 -13.62
N GLY A 93 4.40 11.88 -14.27
CA GLY A 93 4.52 11.33 -15.63
C GLY A 93 5.40 10.09 -15.73
N VAL A 94 5.46 9.29 -14.67
CA VAL A 94 6.26 8.07 -14.60
C VAL A 94 5.40 6.86 -14.96
N SER A 95 5.77 6.13 -16.02
CA SER A 95 5.08 4.88 -16.36
C SER A 95 5.43 3.78 -15.35
N ILE A 96 4.39 3.18 -14.78
CA ILE A 96 4.51 2.04 -13.85
C ILE A 96 4.03 0.72 -14.49
N GLN A 97 3.81 0.70 -15.78
CA GLN A 97 3.47 -0.51 -16.51
C GLN A 97 4.56 -1.58 -16.36
N GLY A 98 4.15 -2.81 -16.05
CA GLY A 98 5.07 -3.94 -15.89
C GLY A 98 5.87 -3.91 -14.59
N SER A 99 5.46 -3.09 -13.62
CA SER A 99 6.12 -2.98 -12.31
C SER A 99 5.58 -3.99 -11.28
N ILE A 100 6.22 -4.01 -10.13
CA ILE A 100 5.84 -4.73 -8.92
C ILE A 100 5.47 -3.69 -7.85
N MET A 101 4.37 -3.90 -7.14
CA MET A 101 4.02 -3.11 -5.96
C MET A 101 4.34 -3.90 -4.69
N TYR A 102 5.01 -3.26 -3.75
CA TYR A 102 5.21 -3.77 -2.40
C TYR A 102 4.33 -2.97 -1.46
N CYS A 103 3.50 -3.64 -0.67
CA CYS A 103 2.55 -3.00 0.22
C CYS A 103 2.58 -3.66 1.60
N THR A 104 2.56 -2.88 2.68
CA THR A 104 2.59 -3.42 4.04
C THR A 104 1.29 -4.13 4.43
N ASN A 105 0.23 -3.95 3.65
CA ASN A 105 -1.04 -4.66 3.83
C ASN A 105 -1.57 -5.15 2.49
N ARG A 106 -2.38 -6.22 2.51
CA ARG A 106 -3.02 -6.73 1.28
C ARG A 106 -3.98 -5.69 0.71
N PRO A 107 -3.91 -5.38 -0.60
CA PRO A 107 -4.80 -4.42 -1.24
C PRO A 107 -6.28 -4.84 -1.19
N CYS A 108 -7.17 -3.88 -0.95
CA CYS A 108 -8.62 -4.08 -1.08
C CYS A 108 -9.04 -4.09 -2.55
N VAL A 109 -10.30 -4.46 -2.82
CA VAL A 109 -10.83 -4.55 -4.18
C VAL A 109 -10.71 -3.24 -4.98
N ILE A 110 -10.88 -2.09 -4.33
CA ILE A 110 -10.74 -0.78 -4.98
C ILE A 110 -9.31 -0.61 -5.49
N CYS A 111 -8.32 -0.90 -4.66
CA CYS A 111 -6.90 -0.80 -5.03
C CYS A 111 -6.51 -1.85 -6.06
N VAL A 112 -6.99 -3.09 -5.96
CA VAL A 112 -6.71 -4.15 -6.95
C VAL A 112 -7.16 -3.72 -8.35
N LYS A 113 -8.34 -3.14 -8.50
CA LYS A 113 -8.82 -2.63 -9.80
C LYS A 113 -7.90 -1.54 -10.37
N MET A 114 -7.46 -0.61 -9.54
CA MET A 114 -6.53 0.44 -9.95
C MET A 114 -5.15 -0.11 -10.32
N ILE A 115 -4.64 -1.05 -9.54
CA ILE A 115 -3.35 -1.73 -9.76
C ILE A 115 -3.34 -2.44 -11.13
N ILE A 116 -4.43 -3.17 -11.45
CA ILE A 116 -4.57 -3.84 -12.74
C ILE A 116 -4.53 -2.85 -13.89
N ASN A 117 -5.35 -1.79 -13.83
CA ASN A 117 -5.42 -0.79 -14.89
C ASN A 117 -4.15 0.07 -15.03
N ALA A 118 -3.38 0.20 -13.94
CA ALA A 118 -2.06 0.85 -13.98
C ALA A 118 -0.98 -0.03 -14.62
N GLY A 119 -1.28 -1.30 -14.94
CA GLY A 119 -0.36 -2.23 -15.58
C GLY A 119 0.66 -2.86 -14.63
N ILE A 120 0.43 -2.79 -13.33
CA ILE A 120 1.25 -3.50 -12.33
C ILE A 120 0.97 -5.00 -12.45
N GLN A 121 2.01 -5.82 -12.47
CA GLN A 121 1.90 -7.26 -12.75
C GLN A 121 1.92 -8.12 -11.50
N ARG A 122 2.50 -7.63 -10.41
CA ARG A 122 2.69 -8.37 -9.18
C ARG A 122 2.54 -7.44 -7.98
N VAL A 123 1.89 -7.93 -6.94
CA VAL A 123 1.83 -7.26 -5.63
C VAL A 123 2.39 -8.20 -4.58
N VAL A 124 3.36 -7.71 -3.82
CA VAL A 124 3.91 -8.38 -2.64
C VAL A 124 3.41 -7.65 -1.40
N TYR A 125 2.80 -8.35 -0.46
CA TYR A 125 2.18 -7.73 0.72
C TYR A 125 2.53 -8.48 2.02
N LEU A 126 2.47 -7.79 3.17
CA LEU A 126 2.76 -8.37 4.49
C LEU A 126 1.48 -8.79 5.22
N GLY A 127 0.66 -7.81 5.58
CA GLY A 127 -0.53 -8.03 6.40
C GLY A 127 -1.70 -8.59 5.61
N GLU A 128 -2.41 -9.53 6.20
CA GLU A 128 -3.61 -10.11 5.61
C GLU A 128 -4.81 -9.15 5.65
N TYR A 129 -5.59 -9.18 4.59
CA TYR A 129 -6.88 -8.56 4.48
C TYR A 129 -7.76 -9.46 3.61
N ASN A 130 -8.82 -10.00 4.20
CA ASN A 130 -9.70 -10.92 3.47
C ASN A 130 -10.73 -10.14 2.65
N ASP A 131 -10.56 -10.17 1.33
CA ASP A 131 -11.47 -9.59 0.35
C ASP A 131 -11.62 -10.59 -0.80
N ALA A 132 -12.70 -11.35 -0.77
CA ALA A 132 -12.95 -12.40 -1.75
C ALA A 132 -13.11 -11.84 -3.17
N LEU A 133 -13.71 -10.66 -3.32
CA LEU A 133 -13.87 -10.03 -4.63
C LEU A 133 -12.52 -9.52 -5.17
N ALA A 134 -11.66 -8.98 -4.30
CA ALA A 134 -10.30 -8.61 -4.69
C ALA A 134 -9.51 -9.81 -5.21
N THR A 135 -9.65 -10.97 -4.54
CA THR A 135 -9.00 -12.22 -4.94
C THR A 135 -9.50 -12.67 -6.32
N ALA A 136 -10.82 -12.74 -6.51
CA ALA A 136 -11.42 -13.17 -7.77
C ALA A 136 -11.00 -12.27 -8.96
N ILE A 137 -11.03 -10.95 -8.78
CA ILE A 137 -10.63 -9.99 -9.83
C ILE A 137 -9.13 -10.12 -10.15
N ALA A 138 -8.28 -10.31 -9.14
CA ALA A 138 -6.86 -10.52 -9.35
C ALA A 138 -6.58 -11.80 -10.15
N GLU A 139 -7.28 -12.89 -9.84
CA GLU A 139 -7.16 -14.17 -10.57
C GLU A 139 -7.60 -14.03 -12.03
N GLU A 140 -8.75 -13.40 -12.29
CA GLU A 140 -9.25 -13.16 -13.66
C GLU A 140 -8.25 -12.35 -14.51
N SER A 141 -7.62 -11.34 -13.91
CA SER A 141 -6.66 -10.46 -14.59
C SER A 141 -5.23 -11.02 -14.64
N LYS A 142 -4.99 -12.16 -13.97
CA LYS A 142 -3.66 -12.74 -13.77
C LYS A 142 -2.69 -11.83 -13.00
N LEU A 143 -3.23 -10.93 -12.17
CA LEU A 143 -2.42 -10.17 -11.22
C LEU A 143 -1.89 -11.11 -10.14
N GLU A 144 -0.59 -11.21 -9.99
CA GLU A 144 0.04 -12.05 -8.98
C GLU A 144 -0.02 -11.35 -7.61
N LEU A 145 -0.72 -11.96 -6.64
CA LEU A 145 -0.76 -11.53 -5.24
C LEU A 145 0.08 -12.49 -4.39
N VAL A 146 1.16 -12.00 -3.80
CA VAL A 146 2.12 -12.81 -3.04
C VAL A 146 2.26 -12.26 -1.62
N GLN A 147 2.03 -13.12 -0.63
CA GLN A 147 2.31 -12.75 0.75
C GLN A 147 3.81 -12.88 1.03
N ALA A 148 4.41 -11.80 1.51
CA ALA A 148 5.80 -11.76 1.91
C ALA A 148 6.01 -12.43 3.27
N ARG A 149 7.22 -12.86 3.53
CA ARG A 149 7.65 -13.26 4.87
C ARG A 149 7.67 -12.02 5.78
N PRO A 150 7.43 -12.19 7.10
CA PRO A 150 7.61 -11.10 8.06
C PRO A 150 8.99 -10.46 7.92
N LEU A 151 9.04 -9.14 8.04
CA LEU A 151 10.32 -8.44 8.03
C LEU A 151 11.17 -8.85 9.23
N PRO A 152 12.49 -9.00 9.06
CA PRO A 152 13.37 -9.23 10.20
C PRO A 152 13.25 -8.03 11.16
N GLU A 153 13.24 -8.31 12.46
CA GLU A 153 13.30 -7.26 13.47
C GLU A 153 14.49 -6.35 13.18
N SER A 154 14.27 -5.04 13.23
CA SER A 154 15.34 -4.07 13.08
C SER A 154 16.39 -4.38 14.13
N ARG A 155 17.57 -4.86 13.70
CA ARG A 155 18.70 -5.02 14.63
C ARG A 155 18.96 -3.65 15.21
N GLY A 156 18.62 -3.49 16.49
CA GLY A 156 19.13 -2.35 17.25
C GLY A 156 20.63 -2.29 17.01
N ASN A 157 21.09 -1.18 16.50
CA ASN A 157 22.52 -0.91 16.38
C ASN A 157 23.10 -0.99 17.80
N PRO A 158 24.16 -1.78 18.05
CA PRO A 158 24.79 -1.83 19.37
C PRO A 158 25.30 -0.47 19.82
#